data_2ad1ff780788fc55dbc84eaab74502eb
#
_entry.id   2ad1ff780788fc55dbc84eaab74502eb
#
_cell.length_a   1.000
_cell.length_b   1.000
_cell.length_c   1.000
_cell.angle_alpha   90.00
_cell.angle_beta   90.00
_cell.angle_gamma   90.00
#
_symmetry.space_group_name_H-M   'P 1'
#
loop_
_entity.id
_entity.type
_entity.pdbx_description
1 polymer ?
#
loop_
_entity_poly.entity_id
_entity_poly.type
_entity_poly.pdbx_seq_one_letter_code
_entity_poly.pdbx_strand_id
1 'polypeptide(L)'
;MVEQICEAVGLPTPVKEYRFHPQRRWRFDYAWPEHRIAIEIEGGAWIYGRHNRAKGFVNDMEKYNAAVMLGWRVLRYTPEQIKAGQWVDDLAKLLYSQGHEHEPDDKQADGKARCRIQEMG
;
A
#
# COMPACT_ATOMS: atom_id res chain seq x y z
N MET A 1 14.00 -9.16 3.69
CA MET A 1 14.22 -8.19 4.71
C MET A 1 12.96 -7.73 5.42
N VAL A 2 11.94 -7.37 4.70
CA VAL A 2 10.68 -6.93 5.33
C VAL A 2 10.06 -8.06 6.15
N GLU A 3 10.10 -9.27 5.65
CA GLU A 3 9.52 -10.40 6.34
C GLU A 3 10.18 -10.65 7.68
N GLN A 4 11.51 -10.56 7.73
CA GLN A 4 12.22 -10.82 8.97
C GLN A 4 11.92 -9.77 10.01
N ILE A 5 11.77 -8.52 9.58
CA ILE A 5 11.46 -7.46 10.53
C ILE A 5 10.05 -7.62 11.06
N CYS A 6 9.10 -7.98 10.20
CA CYS A 6 7.74 -8.23 10.65
C CYS A 6 7.72 -9.32 11.70
N GLU A 7 8.44 -10.38 11.44
CA GLU A 7 8.50 -11.48 12.38
C GLU A 7 9.09 -11.02 13.70
N ALA A 8 10.15 -10.25 13.65
CA ALA A 8 10.84 -9.80 14.85
C ALA A 8 9.98 -8.88 15.69
N VAL A 9 9.14 -8.06 15.09
CA VAL A 9 8.34 -7.10 15.86
C VAL A 9 6.92 -7.57 16.09
N GLY A 10 6.57 -8.77 15.65
CA GLY A 10 5.25 -9.31 15.93
C GLY A 10 4.16 -8.89 14.98
N LEU A 11 4.53 -8.40 13.81
CA LEU A 11 3.53 -8.06 12.78
C LEU A 11 3.30 -9.27 11.87
N PRO A 12 2.15 -9.33 11.20
CA PRO A 12 1.90 -10.45 10.30
C PRO A 12 2.94 -10.50 9.18
N THR A 13 3.28 -11.69 8.76
CA THR A 13 4.28 -11.88 7.72
C THR A 13 3.64 -11.66 6.35
N PRO A 14 4.27 -10.86 5.47
CA PRO A 14 3.69 -10.59 4.17
C PRO A 14 3.94 -11.71 3.17
N VAL A 15 3.19 -11.66 2.09
CA VAL A 15 3.43 -12.49 0.92
C VAL A 15 4.25 -11.67 -0.06
N LYS A 16 5.35 -12.22 -0.55
CA LYS A 16 6.22 -11.52 -1.49
C LYS A 16 5.70 -11.67 -2.90
N GLU A 17 5.89 -10.65 -3.70
CA GLU A 17 5.57 -10.72 -5.13
C GLU A 17 4.13 -11.15 -5.38
N TYR A 18 3.22 -10.52 -4.68
CA TYR A 18 1.82 -10.94 -4.69
C TYR A 18 1.06 -10.39 -5.89
N ARG A 19 0.49 -11.28 -6.67
CA ARG A 19 -0.32 -10.90 -7.81
C ARG A 19 -1.71 -10.59 -7.32
N PHE A 20 -2.12 -9.34 -7.39
CA PHE A 20 -3.37 -8.93 -6.77
C PHE A 20 -4.53 -8.78 -7.77
N HIS A 21 -4.24 -8.74 -9.04
CA HIS A 21 -5.27 -8.48 -10.03
C HIS A 21 -5.70 -9.80 -10.70
N PRO A 22 -6.99 -9.99 -10.93
CA PRO A 22 -7.45 -11.26 -11.48
C PRO A 22 -7.04 -11.48 -12.94
N GLN A 23 -6.82 -10.41 -13.71
CA GLN A 23 -6.47 -10.55 -15.11
C GLN A 23 -5.11 -10.02 -15.47
N ARG A 24 -4.67 -8.93 -14.86
CA ARG A 24 -3.38 -8.33 -15.15
C ARG A 24 -2.30 -8.99 -14.33
N ARG A 25 -1.07 -8.91 -14.79
CA ARG A 25 0.02 -9.57 -14.08
C ARG A 25 0.70 -8.70 -13.05
N TRP A 26 0.10 -7.63 -12.66
CA TRP A 26 0.66 -6.71 -11.67
C TRP A 26 0.87 -7.42 -10.34
N ARG A 27 1.95 -7.09 -9.68
CA ARG A 27 2.28 -7.64 -8.37
C ARG A 27 2.67 -6.53 -7.44
N PHE A 28 2.50 -6.80 -6.16
CA PHE A 28 3.07 -5.94 -5.12
C PHE A 28 4.32 -6.62 -4.60
N ASP A 29 5.32 -5.84 -4.22
CA ASP A 29 6.54 -6.41 -3.65
C ASP A 29 6.24 -7.20 -2.39
N TYR A 30 5.40 -6.66 -1.52
CA TYR A 30 4.94 -7.32 -0.32
C TYR A 30 3.48 -7.02 -0.11
N ALA A 31 2.71 -7.99 0.32
CA ALA A 31 1.28 -7.80 0.53
C ALA A 31 0.79 -8.55 1.74
N TRP A 32 -0.23 -8.00 2.36
CA TRP A 32 -0.98 -8.65 3.43
C TRP A 32 -2.41 -8.78 2.90
N PRO A 33 -2.69 -9.84 2.13
CA PRO A 33 -3.97 -9.91 1.41
C PRO A 33 -5.20 -9.90 2.30
N GLU A 34 -5.07 -10.46 3.48
CA GLU A 34 -6.21 -10.48 4.41
C GLU A 34 -6.58 -9.08 4.84
N HIS A 35 -5.66 -8.14 4.78
CA HIS A 35 -5.89 -6.78 5.21
C HIS A 35 -5.97 -5.82 4.03
N ARG A 36 -5.71 -6.30 2.83
CA ARG A 36 -5.65 -5.48 1.63
C ARG A 36 -4.65 -4.34 1.78
N ILE A 37 -3.50 -4.67 2.31
CA ILE A 37 -2.40 -3.72 2.48
C ILE A 37 -1.21 -4.23 1.69
N ALA A 38 -0.47 -3.34 1.06
CA ALA A 38 0.72 -3.70 0.30
C ALA A 38 1.81 -2.67 0.46
N ILE A 39 3.03 -3.11 0.27
CA ILE A 39 4.21 -2.23 0.25
C ILE A 39 4.91 -2.41 -1.09
N GLU A 40 5.24 -1.30 -1.72
CA GLU A 40 6.02 -1.26 -2.93
C GLU A 40 7.32 -0.52 -2.68
N ILE A 41 8.43 -1.06 -3.18
CA ILE A 41 9.73 -0.44 -3.02
C ILE A 41 10.17 0.07 -4.38
N GLU A 42 10.31 1.39 -4.50
CA GLU A 42 10.47 2.01 -5.78
C GLU A 42 11.82 2.63 -6.01
N GLY A 43 12.83 1.88 -5.82
CA GLY A 43 14.16 2.41 -5.83
C GLY A 43 14.71 2.83 -7.14
N GLY A 44 14.35 2.18 -8.17
CA GLY A 44 15.02 2.43 -9.40
C GLY A 44 14.26 3.13 -10.46
N ALA A 45 13.03 3.48 -10.16
CA ALA A 45 12.15 3.94 -11.21
C ALA A 45 12.67 5.16 -11.93
N TRP A 46 13.27 6.09 -11.21
CA TRP A 46 13.70 7.31 -11.82
C TRP A 46 15.08 7.21 -12.43
N ILE A 47 15.74 6.10 -12.23
CA ILE A 47 17.05 5.88 -12.79
C ILE A 47 16.96 5.33 -14.20
N TYR A 48 15.91 4.63 -14.51
CA TYR A 48 15.78 3.95 -15.77
C TYR A 48 15.65 4.93 -16.92
N GLY A 49 15.94 4.49 -18.10
CA GLY A 49 15.98 5.33 -19.26
C GLY A 49 14.75 6.13 -19.46
N ARG A 50 14.93 7.34 -19.90
CA ARG A 50 13.84 8.21 -20.07
C ARG A 50 12.93 7.82 -21.15
N HIS A 51 13.36 7.04 -22.11
CA HIS A 51 12.51 6.66 -23.21
C HIS A 51 11.39 5.76 -22.78
N ASN A 52 11.53 5.08 -21.65
CA ASN A 52 10.47 4.24 -21.18
C ASN A 52 9.64 4.87 -20.13
N ARG A 53 9.96 6.08 -19.77
CA ARG A 53 9.34 6.70 -18.64
C ARG A 53 7.86 6.91 -18.82
N ALA A 54 7.43 7.41 -19.96
CA ALA A 54 6.03 7.68 -20.16
C ALA A 54 5.20 6.43 -20.11
N LYS A 55 5.66 5.37 -20.76
CA LYS A 55 4.93 4.13 -20.80
C LYS A 55 4.84 3.50 -19.42
N GLY A 56 5.96 3.48 -18.69
CA GLY A 56 5.98 2.94 -17.35
C GLY A 56 5.10 3.73 -16.41
N PHE A 57 5.10 5.05 -16.57
CA PHE A 57 4.32 5.92 -15.74
C PHE A 57 2.82 5.66 -15.92
N VAL A 58 2.36 5.50 -17.15
CA VAL A 58 0.95 5.22 -17.41
C VAL A 58 0.57 3.86 -16.85
N ASN A 59 1.42 2.87 -17.05
CA ASN A 59 1.15 1.53 -16.52
C ASN A 59 1.06 1.55 -15.00
N ASP A 60 1.90 2.33 -14.36
CA ASP A 60 1.85 2.45 -12.90
C ASP A 60 0.55 3.11 -12.46
N MET A 61 0.09 4.12 -13.16
CA MET A 61 -1.16 4.74 -12.82
C MET A 61 -2.31 3.74 -12.90
N GLU A 62 -2.32 2.94 -13.94
CA GLU A 62 -3.36 1.93 -14.12
C GLU A 62 -3.31 0.91 -12.99
N LYS A 63 -2.12 0.49 -12.64
CA LYS A 63 -1.92 -0.48 -11.58
C LYS A 63 -2.48 0.03 -10.25
N TYR A 64 -2.10 1.25 -9.90
CA TYR A 64 -2.51 1.77 -8.59
C TYR A 64 -3.98 2.15 -8.55
N ASN A 65 -4.53 2.60 -9.67
CA ASN A 65 -5.96 2.85 -9.73
C ASN A 65 -6.73 1.53 -9.56
N ALA A 66 -6.28 0.48 -10.20
CA ALA A 66 -6.91 -0.82 -10.05
C ALA A 66 -6.81 -1.31 -8.61
N ALA A 67 -5.67 -1.07 -7.98
CA ALA A 67 -5.50 -1.47 -6.59
C ALA A 67 -6.50 -0.76 -5.69
N VAL A 68 -6.69 0.53 -5.90
CA VAL A 68 -7.65 1.28 -5.11
C VAL A 68 -9.07 0.75 -5.33
N MET A 69 -9.40 0.46 -6.59
CA MET A 69 -10.72 -0.06 -6.89
C MET A 69 -10.98 -1.41 -6.24
N LEU A 70 -9.93 -2.18 -6.04
CA LEU A 70 -10.04 -3.48 -5.39
C LEU A 70 -9.89 -3.39 -3.86
N GLY A 71 -9.81 -2.17 -3.34
CA GLY A 71 -9.78 -1.97 -1.90
C GLY A 71 -8.42 -2.06 -1.26
N TRP A 72 -7.37 -1.96 -2.04
CA TRP A 72 -6.01 -2.05 -1.50
C TRP A 72 -5.53 -0.70 -1.01
N ARG A 73 -4.76 -0.72 0.08
CA ARG A 73 -4.04 0.44 0.58
C ARG A 73 -2.56 0.17 0.35
N VAL A 74 -1.93 0.97 -0.46
CA VAL A 74 -0.55 0.72 -0.90
C VAL A 74 0.37 1.78 -0.32
N LEU A 75 1.40 1.33 0.38
CA LEU A 75 2.46 2.20 0.90
C LEU A 75 3.65 2.08 -0.02
N ARG A 76 4.25 3.18 -0.38
CA ARG A 76 5.34 3.20 -1.34
C ARG A 76 6.56 3.85 -0.71
N TYR A 77 7.69 3.20 -0.86
CA TYR A 77 8.93 3.66 -0.22
C TYR A 77 10.11 3.47 -1.13
N THR A 78 11.14 4.28 -0.92
CA THR A 78 12.43 4.01 -1.55
C THR A 78 13.19 2.97 -0.71
N PRO A 79 14.23 2.35 -1.24
CA PRO A 79 15.03 1.44 -0.43
C PRO A 79 15.61 2.09 0.82
N GLU A 80 15.99 3.36 0.70
CA GLU A 80 16.52 4.08 1.86
C GLU A 80 15.47 4.25 2.94
N GLN A 81 14.24 4.51 2.53
CA GLN A 81 13.16 4.64 3.50
C GLN A 81 12.86 3.32 4.17
N ILE A 82 12.96 2.23 3.43
CA ILE A 82 12.78 0.90 4.02
C ILE A 82 13.84 0.66 5.10
N LYS A 83 15.08 1.01 4.80
CA LYS A 83 16.14 0.85 5.78
C LYS A 83 15.92 1.74 6.99
N ALA A 84 15.38 2.91 6.80
CA ALA A 84 15.13 3.83 7.91
C ALA A 84 14.03 3.33 8.83
N GLY A 85 13.15 2.46 8.36
CA GLY A 85 12.23 1.76 9.24
C GLY A 85 10.88 2.39 9.49
N GLN A 86 10.61 3.55 8.89
CA GLN A 86 9.33 4.21 9.11
C GLN A 86 8.15 3.36 8.69
N TRP A 87 8.36 2.47 7.73
CA TRP A 87 7.29 1.63 7.21
C TRP A 87 6.67 0.74 8.29
N VAL A 88 7.45 0.40 9.31
CA VAL A 88 6.94 -0.46 10.39
C VAL A 88 5.80 0.26 11.13
N ASP A 89 6.01 1.51 11.47
CA ASP A 89 4.98 2.29 12.12
C ASP A 89 3.80 2.52 11.20
N ASP A 90 4.06 2.80 9.94
CA ASP A 90 2.99 3.03 8.98
C ASP A 90 2.12 1.78 8.83
N LEU A 91 2.76 0.62 8.71
CA LEU A 91 2.04 -0.64 8.58
C LEU A 91 1.22 -0.91 9.83
N ALA A 92 1.83 -0.72 11.00
CA ALA A 92 1.12 -0.96 12.25
C ALA A 92 -0.10 -0.06 12.37
N LYS A 93 0.02 1.19 11.95
CA LYS A 93 -1.10 2.10 12.00
C LYS A 93 -2.24 1.63 11.11
N LEU A 94 -1.92 1.14 9.93
CA LEU A 94 -2.95 0.63 9.04
C LEU A 94 -3.62 -0.61 9.59
N LEU A 95 -2.85 -1.50 10.18
CA LEU A 95 -3.40 -2.71 10.74
C LEU A 95 -4.29 -2.43 11.94
N TYR A 96 -3.85 -1.54 12.81
CA TYR A 96 -4.62 -1.21 13.99
C TYR A 96 -5.82 -0.32 13.67
N SER A 97 -5.69 0.52 12.68
CA SER A 97 -6.79 1.31 12.25
C SER A 97 -7.93 0.48 11.74
N GLN A 98 -7.61 -0.63 11.07
CA GLN A 98 -8.65 -1.53 10.66
C GLN A 98 -9.38 -2.09 11.84
N GLY A 99 -8.68 -2.41 12.89
CA GLY A 99 -9.31 -2.91 14.07
C GLY A 99 -10.15 -1.90 14.77
N HIS A 100 -9.81 -0.62 14.65
CA HIS A 100 -10.56 0.39 15.28
C HIS A 100 -11.64 0.97 14.49
N GLU A 101 -11.74 0.64 13.26
CA GLU A 101 -12.59 1.29 12.45
C GLU A 101 -13.97 1.16 12.77
N HIS A 102 -14.32 0.28 13.57
CA HIS A 102 -15.62 0.23 13.92
C HIS A 102 -16.00 1.18 14.92
N GLU A 103 -15.19 1.85 15.49
CA GLU A 103 -15.63 2.75 16.37
C GLU A 103 -16.04 3.91 15.80
N PRO A 104 -16.55 4.58 15.54
CA PRO A 104 -16.76 5.48 14.73
C PRO A 104 -16.56 6.60 14.61
N ASP A 105 -16.15 6.57 14.70
CA ASP A 105 -15.93 7.53 14.35
C ASP A 105 -16.38 8.17 13.83
N ASP A 106 -16.67 7.79 14.17
CA ASP A 106 -17.07 8.26 13.60
C ASP A 106 -17.61 9.05 13.47
N LYS A 107 -17.88 9.18 13.94
CA LYS A 107 -18.37 9.98 13.79
C LYS A 107 -18.32 11.00 13.30
N GLN A 108 -18.06 10.96 13.49
CA GLN A 108 -17.97 11.83 12.96
C GLN A 108 -17.96 12.29 12.17
N ALA A 109 -17.99 11.88 12.40
CA ALA A 109 -18.02 12.31 11.52
C ALA A 109 -18.19 12.51 10.83
N ASP A 110 -18.34 12.38 11.06
CA ASP A 110 -18.57 12.64 10.25
C ASP A 110 -18.65 12.92 9.42
N GLY A 111 -18.68 12.78 9.64
CA GLY A 111 -18.81 13.12 8.82
C GLY A 111 -18.50 13.42 8.04
N LYS A 112 -18.45 13.54 8.13
CA LYS A 112 -18.28 13.83 7.38
C LYS A 112 -17.83 13.69 6.51
N ALA A 113 -17.54 13.29 6.73
CA ALA A 113 -17.25 13.18 5.94
C ALA A 113 -16.96 12.70 5.19
N ARG A 114 -17.06 12.54 5.46
CA ARG A 114 -17.12 12.20 4.73
C ARG A 114 -16.98 12.07 3.75
N CYS A 115 -16.82 12.02 3.97
CA CYS A 115 -16.93 12.02 3.05
C CYS A 115 -16.62 12.10 2.29
N ARG A 116 -16.60 12.17 2.48
CA ARG A 116 -16.50 12.33 1.74
C ARG A 116 -15.95 12.28 0.77
N ILE A 117 -15.67 11.90 1.07
CA ILE A 117 -15.42 11.88 0.32
C ILE A 117 -15.13 11.94 -0.30
N GLN A 118 -15.29 11.93 0.16
CA GLN A 118 -15.39 12.14 -0.29
C GLN A 118 -15.06 12.40 -0.88
N GLU A 119 -15.09 12.28 -0.45
CA GLU A 119 -15.03 12.57 -0.96
C GLU A 119 -14.48 12.67 -1.67
N MET A 120 -14.35 12.57 -1.44
CA MET A 120 -14.04 12.68 -2.12
C MET A 120 -13.59 12.82 -2.58
N GLY A 121 -13.31 12.42 -2.21
CA GLY A 121 -13.12 12.55 -2.68
C GLY A 121 -13.05 12.55 -2.77
#